data_276878c01c8b31564f1efec14586dc7d
#
_entry.id   276878c01c8b31564f1efec14586dc7d
#
_cell.length_a   1.000
_cell.length_b   1.000
_cell.length_c   1.000
_cell.angle_alpha   90.00
_cell.angle_beta   90.00
_cell.angle_gamma   90.00
#
_symmetry.space_group_name_H-M   'P 1'
#
loop_
_entity.id
_entity.type
_entity.pdbx_description
1 polymer ?
#
loop_
_entity_poly.entity_id
_entity_poly.type
_entity_poly.pdbx_seq_one_letter_code
_entity_poly.pdbx_strand_id
1 'polypeptide(L)'
;MVAVQGLSDYSLDEVARGAGVTRNLLYHYFPRGRPDLTLAVLEEAGRVLTDGWVVDEAIPLAERIVMNVGRLIDHAMQPSDAWRLYRLARVSTDPEVRGVFDRFVDLVIASISLNHLGTTDPPPLARAALVGFFAFFEAALEEARAAGLPREQALVLLNETLVAAIRASDA
;
A
#
# COMPACT_ATOMS: atom_id res chain seq x y z
N MET A 1 4.12 16.66 -5.69
CA MET A 1 3.50 17.14 -6.95
C MET A 1 2.51 16.12 -7.52
N VAL A 2 2.93 14.93 -7.96
CA VAL A 2 2.03 13.88 -8.52
C VAL A 2 0.89 13.54 -7.54
N ALA A 3 1.18 13.34 -6.27
CA ALA A 3 0.17 13.04 -5.25
C ALA A 3 -0.88 14.16 -5.07
N VAL A 4 -0.55 15.40 -5.36
CA VAL A 4 -1.46 16.55 -5.20
C VAL A 4 -2.29 16.81 -6.45
N GLN A 5 -1.67 16.71 -7.63
CA GLN A 5 -2.29 17.03 -8.92
C GLN A 5 -3.01 15.84 -9.56
N GLY A 6 -2.75 14.61 -9.09
CA GLY A 6 -3.24 13.37 -9.68
C GLY A 6 -2.24 12.71 -10.61
N LEU A 7 -2.53 11.47 -11.02
CA LEU A 7 -1.57 10.65 -11.79
C LEU A 7 -1.38 11.14 -13.24
N SER A 8 -2.30 11.96 -13.76
CA SER A 8 -2.31 12.41 -15.16
C SER A 8 -2.04 13.90 -15.35
N ASP A 9 -2.20 14.71 -14.34
CA ASP A 9 -2.38 16.17 -14.50
C ASP A 9 -1.13 17.00 -14.17
N TYR A 10 -0.01 16.36 -13.83
CA TYR A 10 1.24 17.06 -13.51
C TYR A 10 2.09 17.34 -14.78
N SER A 11 2.85 18.42 -14.74
CA SER A 11 3.76 18.84 -15.81
C SER A 11 5.17 18.29 -15.59
N LEU A 12 5.76 17.65 -16.63
CA LEU A 12 7.16 17.22 -16.59
C LEU A 12 8.15 18.40 -16.43
N ASP A 13 7.79 19.58 -16.95
CA ASP A 13 8.63 20.76 -16.78
C ASP A 13 8.63 21.27 -15.34
N GLU A 14 7.49 21.16 -14.65
CA GLU A 14 7.39 21.47 -13.22
C GLU A 14 8.14 20.44 -12.36
N VAL A 15 8.07 19.16 -12.71
CA VAL A 15 8.83 18.10 -12.04
C VAL A 15 10.33 18.33 -12.23
N ALA A 16 10.79 18.60 -13.46
CA ALA A 16 12.21 18.88 -13.73
C ALA A 16 12.71 20.08 -12.93
N ARG A 17 11.93 21.16 -12.91
CA ARG A 17 12.26 22.38 -12.16
C ARG A 17 12.30 22.10 -10.64
N GLY A 18 11.31 21.40 -10.12
CA GLY A 18 11.23 21.06 -8.70
C GLY A 18 12.35 20.12 -8.24
N ALA A 19 12.83 19.24 -9.10
CA ALA A 19 13.94 18.33 -8.85
C ALA A 19 15.32 18.94 -9.14
N GLY A 20 15.39 20.15 -9.69
CA GLY A 20 16.64 20.79 -10.07
C GLY A 20 17.39 20.11 -11.23
N VAL A 21 16.63 19.42 -12.13
CA VAL A 21 17.19 18.68 -13.27
C VAL A 21 16.68 19.24 -14.60
N THR A 22 17.35 18.86 -15.70
CA THR A 22 16.88 19.24 -17.04
C THR A 22 15.79 18.30 -17.51
N ARG A 23 14.91 18.78 -18.40
CA ARG A 23 13.89 17.94 -19.06
C ARG A 23 14.52 16.78 -19.84
N ASN A 24 15.66 17.00 -20.49
CA ASN A 24 16.38 15.95 -21.20
C ASN A 24 16.83 14.81 -20.27
N LEU A 25 17.26 15.15 -19.04
CA LEU A 25 17.63 14.15 -18.05
C LEU A 25 16.41 13.33 -17.62
N LEU A 26 15.22 13.95 -17.46
CA LEU A 26 13.99 13.22 -17.21
C LEU A 26 13.67 12.23 -18.33
N TYR A 27 13.74 12.62 -19.60
CA TYR A 27 13.51 11.70 -20.72
C TYR A 27 14.58 10.62 -20.88
N HIS A 28 15.78 10.85 -20.35
CA HIS A 28 16.82 9.82 -20.32
C HIS A 28 16.43 8.68 -19.36
N TYR A 29 15.88 9.00 -18.16
CA TYR A 29 15.45 8.01 -17.17
C TYR A 29 14.02 7.50 -17.40
N PHE A 30 13.16 8.32 -18.00
CA PHE A 30 11.75 8.05 -18.26
C PHE A 30 11.43 8.28 -19.73
N PRO A 31 11.84 7.36 -20.64
CA PRO A 31 11.73 7.57 -22.09
C PRO A 31 10.32 7.84 -22.59
N ARG A 32 9.29 7.24 -21.98
CA ARG A 32 7.87 7.51 -22.29
C ARG A 32 7.35 8.77 -21.60
N GLY A 33 8.20 9.44 -20.82
CA GLY A 33 7.84 10.65 -20.09
C GLY A 33 6.94 10.39 -18.89
N ARG A 34 5.71 10.95 -18.90
CA ARG A 34 4.76 10.82 -17.80
C ARG A 34 4.41 9.38 -17.42
N PRO A 35 4.10 8.46 -18.33
CA PRO A 35 3.83 7.07 -17.98
C PRO A 35 4.93 6.43 -17.13
N ASP A 36 6.18 6.48 -17.60
CA ASP A 36 7.31 5.89 -16.87
C ASP A 36 7.51 6.54 -15.50
N LEU A 37 7.44 7.87 -15.43
CA LEU A 37 7.57 8.60 -14.17
C LEU A 37 6.42 8.27 -13.19
N THR A 38 5.18 8.15 -13.69
CA THR A 38 4.03 7.75 -12.87
C THR A 38 4.25 6.37 -12.25
N LEU A 39 4.67 5.38 -13.06
CA LEU A 39 4.93 4.03 -12.56
C LEU A 39 6.05 4.03 -11.52
N ALA A 40 7.17 4.72 -11.78
CA ALA A 40 8.28 4.82 -10.83
C ALA A 40 7.87 5.47 -9.49
N VAL A 41 7.04 6.52 -9.54
CA VAL A 41 6.51 7.18 -8.33
C VAL A 41 5.58 6.26 -7.55
N LEU A 42 4.76 5.45 -8.23
CA LEU A 42 3.88 4.49 -7.58
C LEU A 42 4.66 3.31 -6.97
N GLU A 43 5.70 2.82 -7.64
CA GLU A 43 6.59 1.79 -7.09
C GLU A 43 7.32 2.30 -5.84
N GLU A 44 7.81 3.54 -5.87
CA GLU A 44 8.41 4.17 -4.69
C GLU A 44 7.39 4.37 -3.57
N ALA A 45 6.15 4.75 -3.87
CA ALA A 45 5.08 4.83 -2.87
C ALA A 45 4.82 3.46 -2.22
N GLY A 46 4.77 2.38 -2.98
CA GLY A 46 4.68 1.01 -2.45
C GLY A 46 5.84 0.67 -1.52
N ARG A 47 7.08 1.01 -1.93
CA ARG A 47 8.27 0.81 -1.10
C ARG A 47 8.19 1.58 0.23
N VAL A 48 7.76 2.83 0.19
CA VAL A 48 7.58 3.66 1.41
C VAL A 48 6.53 3.05 2.35
N LEU A 49 5.42 2.52 1.80
CA LEU A 49 4.36 1.90 2.61
C LEU A 49 4.81 0.60 3.29
N THR A 50 5.80 -0.10 2.72
CA THR A 50 6.35 -1.35 3.28
C THR A 50 7.70 -1.16 3.98
N ASP A 51 8.24 0.04 3.98
CA ASP A 51 9.53 0.33 4.62
C ASP A 51 9.49 0.03 6.11
N GLY A 52 10.52 -0.67 6.58
CA GLY A 52 10.64 -1.10 7.97
C GLY A 52 9.63 -2.16 8.41
N TRP A 53 8.99 -2.89 7.49
CA TRP A 53 8.19 -4.06 7.87
C TRP A 53 9.05 -5.07 8.62
N VAL A 54 8.50 -5.53 9.74
CA VAL A 54 9.17 -6.45 10.63
C VAL A 54 8.98 -7.88 10.12
N VAL A 55 10.09 -8.52 9.76
CA VAL A 55 10.15 -9.91 9.32
C VAL A 55 11.03 -10.79 10.24
N ASP A 56 11.51 -10.20 11.36
CA ASP A 56 12.38 -10.90 12.31
C ASP A 56 11.61 -12.02 13.04
N GLU A 57 12.01 -13.26 12.80
CA GLU A 57 11.40 -14.45 13.39
C GLU A 57 11.62 -14.56 14.90
N ALA A 58 12.58 -13.82 15.47
CA ALA A 58 12.75 -13.73 16.93
C ALA A 58 11.62 -12.98 17.64
N ILE A 59 10.88 -12.13 16.90
CA ILE A 59 9.72 -11.43 17.41
C ILE A 59 8.48 -12.32 17.24
N PRO A 60 7.65 -12.50 18.32
CA PRO A 60 6.43 -13.28 18.21
C PRO A 60 5.53 -12.81 17.06
N LEU A 61 4.95 -13.75 16.33
CA LEU A 61 4.13 -13.47 15.15
C LEU A 61 3.05 -12.41 15.38
N ALA A 62 2.28 -12.54 16.48
CA ALA A 62 1.21 -11.61 16.82
C ALA A 62 1.74 -10.16 16.99
N GLU A 63 2.93 -10.01 17.53
CA GLU A 63 3.56 -8.71 17.73
C GLU A 63 4.03 -8.11 16.39
N ARG A 64 4.64 -8.93 15.51
CA ARG A 64 5.02 -8.49 14.15
C ARG A 64 3.83 -7.97 13.34
N ILE A 65 2.68 -8.65 13.45
CA ILE A 65 1.45 -8.24 12.77
C ILE A 65 0.99 -6.89 13.27
N VAL A 66 0.88 -6.72 14.58
CA VAL A 66 0.47 -5.45 15.19
C VAL A 66 1.40 -4.31 14.75
N MET A 67 2.70 -4.57 14.67
CA MET A 67 3.69 -3.59 14.21
C MET A 67 3.48 -3.23 12.74
N ASN A 68 3.32 -4.22 11.85
CA ASN A 68 3.18 -3.99 10.41
C ASN A 68 1.82 -3.37 10.04
N VAL A 69 0.73 -3.85 10.65
CA VAL A 69 -0.60 -3.25 10.51
C VAL A 69 -0.60 -1.82 11.05
N GLY A 70 0.05 -1.59 12.20
CA GLY A 70 0.18 -0.27 12.79
C GLY A 70 0.87 0.74 11.86
N ARG A 71 1.91 0.33 11.12
CA ARG A 71 2.59 1.19 10.13
C ARG A 71 1.69 1.59 8.98
N LEU A 72 0.92 0.65 8.43
CA LEU A 72 -0.06 0.97 7.38
C LEU A 72 -1.15 1.93 7.89
N ILE A 73 -1.61 1.73 9.13
CA ILE A 73 -2.55 2.66 9.77
C ILE A 73 -1.94 4.07 9.87
N ASP A 74 -0.68 4.17 10.29
CA ASP A 74 0.00 5.47 10.42
C ASP A 74 0.06 6.20 9.06
N HIS A 75 0.37 5.48 7.97
CA HIS A 75 0.33 6.06 6.62
C HIS A 75 -1.07 6.48 6.17
N ALA A 76 -2.11 5.77 6.59
CA ALA A 76 -3.49 6.06 6.19
C ALA A 76 -4.12 7.20 7.02
N MET A 77 -3.83 7.26 8.31
CA MET A 77 -4.42 8.24 9.24
C MET A 77 -3.69 9.58 9.26
N GLN A 78 -2.42 9.62 8.84
CA GLN A 78 -1.64 10.85 8.71
C GLN A 78 -1.56 11.32 7.26
N PRO A 79 -1.25 12.60 7.00
CA PRO A 79 -0.98 13.07 5.65
C PRO A 79 0.21 12.32 5.04
N SER A 80 -0.06 11.37 4.14
CA SER A 80 0.95 10.57 3.45
C SER A 80 0.73 10.62 1.95
N ASP A 81 1.74 11.12 1.23
CA ASP A 81 1.72 11.13 -0.23
C ASP A 81 1.73 9.70 -0.79
N ALA A 82 2.44 8.77 -0.15
CA ALA A 82 2.48 7.37 -0.55
C ALA A 82 1.09 6.72 -0.46
N TRP A 83 0.36 6.94 0.64
CA TRP A 83 -1.01 6.43 0.80
C TRP A 83 -1.97 7.05 -0.22
N ARG A 84 -1.85 8.37 -0.49
CA ARG A 84 -2.66 9.04 -1.50
C ARG A 84 -2.42 8.49 -2.91
N LEU A 85 -1.16 8.29 -3.29
CA LEU A 85 -0.78 7.72 -4.58
C LEU A 85 -1.29 6.29 -4.75
N TYR A 86 -1.16 5.47 -3.72
CA TYR A 86 -1.70 4.13 -3.65
C TYR A 86 -3.21 4.11 -3.92
N ARG A 87 -3.99 4.98 -3.25
CA ARG A 87 -5.44 5.10 -3.47
C ARG A 87 -5.81 5.55 -4.90
N LEU A 88 -5.03 6.45 -5.49
CA LEU A 88 -5.22 6.85 -6.89
C LEU A 88 -4.96 5.70 -7.85
N ALA A 89 -3.93 4.89 -7.59
CA ALA A 89 -3.62 3.72 -8.41
C ALA A 89 -4.72 2.65 -8.35
N ARG A 90 -5.34 2.45 -7.16
CA ARG A 90 -6.45 1.51 -6.97
C ARG A 90 -7.63 1.76 -7.89
N VAL A 91 -7.99 3.03 -8.11
CA VAL A 91 -9.16 3.40 -8.91
C VAL A 91 -8.81 3.72 -10.38
N SER A 92 -7.54 3.54 -10.75
CA SER A 92 -7.08 3.80 -12.11
C SER A 92 -7.67 2.80 -13.11
N THR A 93 -8.01 3.29 -14.28
CA THR A 93 -8.40 2.49 -15.44
C THR A 93 -7.22 2.13 -16.34
N ASP A 94 -6.04 2.73 -16.08
CA ASP A 94 -4.80 2.40 -16.78
C ASP A 94 -4.28 1.05 -16.30
N PRO A 95 -4.11 0.04 -17.18
CA PRO A 95 -3.70 -1.30 -16.80
C PRO A 95 -2.26 -1.36 -16.25
N GLU A 96 -1.34 -0.49 -16.68
CA GLU A 96 0.02 -0.45 -16.14
C GLU A 96 0.02 0.08 -14.71
N VAL A 97 -0.72 1.17 -14.45
CA VAL A 97 -0.92 1.74 -13.11
C VAL A 97 -1.60 0.73 -12.19
N ARG A 98 -2.67 0.08 -12.68
CA ARG A 98 -3.37 -0.95 -11.93
C ARG A 98 -2.47 -2.14 -11.61
N GLY A 99 -1.61 -2.54 -12.54
CA GLY A 99 -0.63 -3.61 -12.31
C GLY A 99 0.37 -3.30 -11.20
N VAL A 100 0.78 -2.03 -11.03
CA VAL A 100 1.62 -1.64 -9.86
C VAL A 100 0.86 -1.82 -8.55
N PHE A 101 -0.40 -1.37 -8.51
CA PHE A 101 -1.26 -1.57 -7.35
C PHE A 101 -1.46 -3.05 -7.01
N ASP A 102 -1.77 -3.88 -8.00
CA ASP A 102 -2.02 -5.31 -7.80
C ASP A 102 -0.77 -6.03 -7.27
N ARG A 103 0.43 -5.71 -7.77
CA ARG A 103 1.70 -6.23 -7.23
C ARG A 103 1.93 -5.83 -5.77
N PHE A 104 1.59 -4.59 -5.40
CA PHE A 104 1.67 -4.15 -4.01
C PHE A 104 0.72 -4.96 -3.12
N VAL A 105 -0.53 -5.17 -3.54
CA VAL A 105 -1.51 -6.00 -2.80
C VAL A 105 -1.00 -7.44 -2.67
N ASP A 106 -0.45 -8.02 -3.74
CA ASP A 106 0.13 -9.37 -3.71
C ASP A 106 1.29 -9.47 -2.71
N LEU A 107 2.17 -8.46 -2.66
CA LEU A 107 3.25 -8.40 -1.68
C LEU A 107 2.73 -8.37 -0.23
N VAL A 108 1.71 -7.55 0.04
CA VAL A 108 1.07 -7.46 1.36
C VAL A 108 0.46 -8.81 1.74
N ILE A 109 -0.32 -9.43 0.84
CA ILE A 109 -0.94 -10.74 1.07
C ILE A 109 0.11 -11.81 1.31
N ALA A 110 1.17 -11.86 0.50
CA ALA A 110 2.26 -12.81 0.67
C ALA A 110 2.95 -12.65 2.04
N SER A 111 3.18 -11.42 2.47
CA SER A 111 3.78 -11.12 3.78
C SER A 111 2.87 -11.55 4.94
N ILE A 112 1.58 -11.24 4.88
CA ILE A 112 0.62 -11.69 5.91
C ILE A 112 0.54 -13.22 5.91
N SER A 113 0.43 -13.84 4.74
CA SER A 113 0.35 -15.30 4.59
C SER A 113 1.59 -16.00 5.11
N LEU A 114 2.79 -15.51 4.79
CA LEU A 114 4.04 -16.05 5.33
C LEU A 114 4.04 -16.02 6.86
N ASN A 115 3.61 -14.91 7.42
CA ASN A 115 3.58 -14.72 8.86
C ASN A 115 2.54 -15.61 9.57
N HIS A 116 1.40 -15.93 8.94
CA HIS A 116 0.31 -16.67 9.58
C HIS A 116 0.22 -18.14 9.17
N LEU A 117 0.53 -18.43 7.91
CA LEU A 117 0.34 -19.75 7.31
C LEU A 117 1.68 -20.42 6.96
N GLY A 118 2.81 -19.71 7.16
CA GLY A 118 4.15 -20.22 6.83
C GLY A 118 4.43 -20.34 5.33
N THR A 119 3.61 -19.72 4.46
CA THR A 119 3.78 -19.76 3.01
C THR A 119 3.49 -18.40 2.38
N THR A 120 4.20 -18.08 1.30
CA THR A 120 3.93 -16.89 0.48
C THR A 120 2.86 -17.14 -0.59
N ASP A 121 2.45 -18.40 -0.79
CA ASP A 121 1.41 -18.82 -1.74
C ASP A 121 0.25 -19.47 -0.95
N PRO A 122 -0.68 -18.66 -0.42
CA PRO A 122 -1.78 -19.18 0.38
C PRO A 122 -2.79 -19.97 -0.44
N PRO A 123 -3.45 -20.99 0.15
CA PRO A 123 -4.57 -21.66 -0.49
C PRO A 123 -5.66 -20.68 -0.97
N PRO A 124 -6.45 -21.05 -1.98
CA PRO A 124 -7.44 -20.13 -2.59
C PRO A 124 -8.40 -19.48 -1.59
N LEU A 125 -8.88 -20.22 -0.58
CA LEU A 125 -9.76 -19.69 0.45
C LEU A 125 -9.05 -18.68 1.33
N ALA A 126 -7.82 -18.98 1.76
CA ALA A 126 -7.01 -18.06 2.56
C ALA A 126 -6.68 -16.78 1.76
N ARG A 127 -6.31 -16.93 0.48
CA ARG A 127 -6.10 -15.78 -0.40
C ARG A 127 -7.36 -14.91 -0.51
N ALA A 128 -8.53 -15.51 -0.71
CA ALA A 128 -9.80 -14.79 -0.77
C ALA A 128 -10.11 -14.04 0.54
N ALA A 129 -9.87 -14.67 1.68
CA ALA A 129 -10.03 -14.05 3.00
C ALA A 129 -9.10 -12.85 3.20
N LEU A 130 -7.83 -12.97 2.81
CA LEU A 130 -6.84 -11.89 2.92
C LEU A 130 -7.13 -10.73 1.96
N VAL A 131 -7.56 -11.00 0.72
CA VAL A 131 -8.00 -9.97 -0.24
C VAL A 131 -9.23 -9.24 0.31
N GLY A 132 -10.20 -9.98 0.83
CA GLY A 132 -11.40 -9.42 1.47
C GLY A 132 -11.06 -8.56 2.69
N PHE A 133 -10.17 -9.05 3.56
CA PHE A 133 -9.65 -8.27 4.68
C PHE A 133 -8.99 -6.97 4.21
N PHE A 134 -8.16 -7.01 3.17
CA PHE A 134 -7.47 -5.83 2.68
C PHE A 134 -8.44 -4.76 2.13
N ALA A 135 -9.50 -5.18 1.44
CA ALA A 135 -10.56 -4.29 1.00
C ALA A 135 -11.33 -3.67 2.20
N PHE A 136 -11.62 -4.49 3.23
CA PHE A 136 -12.21 -4.01 4.49
C PHE A 136 -11.28 -3.02 5.20
N PHE A 137 -10.00 -3.34 5.30
CA PHE A 137 -8.97 -2.50 5.92
C PHE A 137 -8.97 -1.08 5.34
N GLU A 138 -8.96 -0.96 4.01
CA GLU A 138 -8.99 0.35 3.35
C GLU A 138 -10.26 1.14 3.66
N ALA A 139 -11.44 0.50 3.57
CA ALA A 139 -12.72 1.14 3.85
C ALA A 139 -12.83 1.57 5.32
N ALA A 140 -12.41 0.68 6.25
CA ALA A 140 -12.45 0.95 7.69
C ALA A 140 -11.52 2.11 8.08
N LEU A 141 -10.33 2.21 7.47
CA LEU A 141 -9.43 3.33 7.73
C LEU A 141 -9.95 4.66 7.19
N GLU A 142 -10.61 4.66 6.03
CA GLU A 142 -11.24 5.86 5.50
C GLU A 142 -12.31 6.39 6.46
N GLU A 143 -13.21 5.52 6.93
CA GLU A 143 -14.25 5.86 7.89
C GLU A 143 -13.68 6.28 9.25
N ALA A 144 -12.67 5.55 9.75
CA ALA A 144 -12.00 5.89 11.00
C ALA A 144 -11.39 7.30 10.94
N ARG A 145 -10.71 7.63 9.84
CA ARG A 145 -10.13 8.96 9.62
C ARG A 145 -11.21 10.03 9.50
N ALA A 146 -12.29 9.78 8.76
CA ALA A 146 -13.40 10.72 8.58
C ALA A 146 -14.15 11.00 9.89
N ALA A 147 -14.29 9.97 10.75
CA ALA A 147 -14.91 10.08 12.07
C ALA A 147 -13.95 10.60 13.15
N GLY A 148 -12.67 10.82 12.86
CA GLY A 148 -11.67 11.24 13.83
C GLY A 148 -11.42 10.20 14.94
N LEU A 149 -11.54 8.90 14.62
CA LEU A 149 -11.32 7.84 15.61
C LEU A 149 -9.83 7.80 16.03
N PRO A 150 -9.56 7.49 17.33
CA PRO A 150 -8.21 7.27 17.79
C PRO A 150 -7.54 6.10 17.06
N ARG A 151 -6.23 6.23 16.80
CA ARG A 151 -5.40 5.21 16.15
C ARG A 151 -5.54 3.82 16.81
N GLU A 152 -5.58 3.80 18.13
CA GLU A 152 -5.66 2.58 18.91
C GLU A 152 -6.97 1.82 18.65
N GLN A 153 -8.08 2.53 18.46
CA GLN A 153 -9.36 1.90 18.13
C GLN A 153 -9.34 1.30 16.72
N ALA A 154 -8.76 1.99 15.75
CA ALA A 154 -8.57 1.46 14.40
C ALA A 154 -7.66 0.22 14.41
N LEU A 155 -6.57 0.25 15.19
CA LEU A 155 -5.64 -0.87 15.32
C LEU A 155 -6.33 -2.12 15.90
N VAL A 156 -7.10 -1.97 16.97
CA VAL A 156 -7.85 -3.09 17.58
C VAL A 156 -8.84 -3.68 16.58
N LEU A 157 -9.66 -2.83 15.92
CA LEU A 157 -10.64 -3.28 14.93
C LEU A 157 -9.99 -4.09 13.81
N LEU A 158 -8.93 -3.56 13.25
CA LEU A 158 -8.27 -4.16 12.09
C LEU A 158 -7.51 -5.43 12.45
N ASN A 159 -6.85 -5.46 13.60
CA ASN A 159 -6.16 -6.65 14.09
C ASN A 159 -7.13 -7.81 14.36
N GLU A 160 -8.22 -7.55 15.08
CA GLU A 160 -9.24 -8.58 15.37
C GLU A 160 -9.90 -9.10 14.09
N THR A 161 -10.18 -8.22 13.13
CA THR A 161 -10.76 -8.62 11.84
C THR A 161 -9.77 -9.47 11.03
N LEU A 162 -8.48 -9.13 11.02
CA LEU A 162 -7.46 -9.94 10.35
C LEU A 162 -7.38 -11.35 10.96
N VAL A 163 -7.32 -11.43 12.29
CA VAL A 163 -7.27 -12.71 12.99
C VAL A 163 -8.51 -13.55 12.69
N ALA A 164 -9.70 -12.93 12.64
CA ALA A 164 -10.94 -13.62 12.27
C ALA A 164 -10.91 -14.13 10.83
N ALA A 165 -10.41 -13.32 9.87
CA ALA A 165 -10.29 -13.71 8.47
C ALA A 165 -9.36 -14.92 8.28
N ILE A 166 -8.23 -14.94 9.00
CA ILE A 166 -7.28 -16.05 8.95
C ILE A 166 -7.90 -17.31 9.55
N ARG A 167 -8.52 -17.25 10.74
CA ARG A 167 -9.17 -18.40 11.35
C ARG A 167 -10.28 -19.01 10.48
N ALA A 168 -11.03 -18.17 9.76
CA ALA A 168 -12.06 -18.63 8.84
C ALA A 168 -11.48 -19.36 7.62
N SER A 169 -10.22 -19.15 7.30
CA SER A 169 -9.53 -19.80 6.18
C SER A 169 -8.90 -21.15 6.55
N ASP A 170 -8.80 -21.47 7.83
CA ASP A 170 -8.26 -22.74 8.34
C ASP A 170 -9.38 -23.80 8.54
N ALA A 171 -10.64 -23.46 8.30
CA ALA A 171 -11.82 -24.33 8.44
C ALA A 171 -12.14 -25.07 7.14
#